data_325e69515e972c830f65c65346ff2ac7
#
_entry.id   325e69515e972c830f65c65346ff2ac7
#
_cell.length_a   1.000
_cell.length_b   1.000
_cell.length_c   1.000
_cell.angle_alpha   90.00
_cell.angle_beta   90.00
_cell.angle_gamma   90.00
#
_symmetry.space_group_name_H-M   'P 1'
#
loop_
_entity.id
_entity.type
_entity.pdbx_description
1 polymer ?
#
loop_
_entity_poly.entity_id
_entity_poly.type
_entity_poly.pdbx_seq_one_letter_code
_entity_poly.pdbx_strand_id
1 'polypeptide(L)'
;MVFLDNIKYFSDVMKDVSSMNIEFLGGCCGTTPKYIKALNDAVDFSQKPHELKAALLENSDEHKEPKNNVFFANKAKGEKIIAVELDPPKNADTTKLMETANYLKKHSVDIITFADSPSGRTRADSVLVSTKVAREVGINVMPHICCRDRNAISMSSLLLGAHINDIRNLLVITGDPVPSASREQVKSVFNFDSIKLMKYIENINEENFPDDKICFGGAINYARRNLDVEVRRAVEKEKAGAKYFLTQPVYDDKDIESLKYIKSFLSVPILFGVMPLVSYRNANFIRNELPGITIPDWVIDKFSMDMSKEEGEKVGLEIAFDIMEKVKDIADGYYFTIPFNRLSICEALLKKCC
;
A
#
# COMPACT_ATOMS: atom_id res chain seq x y z
N MET A 1 31.69 -27.34 5.46
CA MET A 1 30.71 -27.96 6.34
C MET A 1 30.75 -29.46 6.08
N VAL A 2 31.20 -30.26 7.05
CA VAL A 2 31.25 -31.74 6.92
C VAL A 2 29.89 -32.25 7.41
N PHE A 3 29.06 -32.74 6.48
CA PHE A 3 27.83 -33.42 6.86
C PHE A 3 28.18 -34.81 7.41
N LEU A 4 27.73 -35.10 8.61
CA LEU A 4 27.86 -36.45 9.16
C LEU A 4 27.03 -37.42 8.31
N ASP A 5 27.69 -38.47 7.78
CA ASP A 5 27.06 -39.49 6.95
C ASP A 5 26.13 -40.34 7.82
N ASN A 6 24.83 -40.05 7.83
CA ASN A 6 23.81 -40.73 8.62
C ASN A 6 22.71 -41.33 7.75
N ILE A 7 23.13 -42.24 6.86
CA ILE A 7 22.27 -42.95 5.91
C ILE A 7 21.15 -43.71 6.63
N LYS A 8 21.46 -44.33 7.77
CA LYS A 8 20.46 -45.11 8.53
C LYS A 8 19.36 -44.19 9.08
N TYR A 9 19.72 -43.08 9.73
CA TYR A 9 18.76 -42.12 10.24
C TYR A 9 17.87 -41.58 9.12
N PHE A 10 18.47 -41.24 7.98
CA PHE A 10 17.71 -40.79 6.81
C PHE A 10 16.68 -41.82 6.36
N SER A 11 17.07 -43.08 6.18
CA SER A 11 16.19 -44.17 5.74
C SER A 11 15.06 -44.45 6.75
N ASP A 12 15.37 -44.41 8.06
CA ASP A 12 14.38 -44.65 9.11
C ASP A 12 13.32 -43.54 9.11
N VAL A 13 13.73 -42.26 9.06
CA VAL A 13 12.81 -41.10 8.98
C VAL A 13 11.99 -41.14 7.70
N MET A 14 12.58 -41.46 6.56
CA MET A 14 11.87 -41.51 5.30
C MET A 14 10.88 -42.68 5.22
N LYS A 15 11.10 -43.74 5.96
CA LYS A 15 10.12 -44.82 6.13
C LYS A 15 8.88 -44.34 6.90
N ASP A 16 9.08 -43.58 7.97
CA ASP A 16 7.96 -42.97 8.72
C ASP A 16 7.19 -41.96 7.83
N VAL A 17 7.93 -41.13 7.07
CA VAL A 17 7.34 -40.18 6.13
C VAL A 17 6.54 -40.91 5.03
N SER A 18 7.00 -42.05 4.53
CA SER A 18 6.27 -42.82 3.50
C SER A 18 4.89 -43.31 3.97
N SER A 19 4.74 -43.53 5.30
CA SER A 19 3.46 -43.93 5.88
C SER A 19 2.41 -42.82 5.87
N MET A 20 2.79 -41.55 5.55
CA MET A 20 1.92 -40.36 5.51
C MET A 20 1.25 -40.14 4.12
N ASN A 21 1.15 -41.17 3.27
CA ASN A 21 0.59 -41.11 1.92
C ASN A 21 1.27 -40.11 0.98
N ILE A 22 2.58 -40.03 1.01
CA ILE A 22 3.38 -39.17 0.13
C ILE A 22 3.75 -39.95 -1.13
N GLU A 23 3.41 -39.38 -2.30
CA GLU A 23 3.63 -40.01 -3.61
C GLU A 23 5.10 -39.96 -4.07
N PHE A 24 5.83 -38.93 -3.67
CA PHE A 24 7.22 -38.73 -4.07
C PHE A 24 8.11 -38.52 -2.87
N LEU A 25 9.14 -39.36 -2.77
CA LEU A 25 10.17 -39.25 -1.73
C LEU A 25 11.52 -39.03 -2.39
N GLY A 26 12.36 -38.21 -1.79
CA GLY A 26 13.65 -37.91 -2.33
C GLY A 26 14.57 -37.24 -1.30
N GLY A 27 15.72 -36.79 -1.75
CA GLY A 27 16.68 -36.06 -0.93
C GLY A 27 16.95 -34.66 -1.49
N CYS A 28 17.62 -33.84 -0.69
CA CYS A 28 18.04 -32.50 -1.01
C CYS A 28 19.57 -32.37 -0.87
N CYS A 29 20.07 -31.18 -0.62
CA CYS A 29 21.50 -30.86 -0.50
C CYS A 29 22.25 -31.83 0.43
N GLY A 30 23.33 -32.44 -0.08
CA GLY A 30 24.12 -33.45 0.63
C GLY A 30 23.65 -34.92 0.48
N THR A 31 22.49 -35.16 -0.15
CA THR A 31 22.00 -36.50 -0.47
C THR A 31 22.81 -37.09 -1.64
N THR A 32 23.38 -38.23 -1.42
CA THR A 32 24.16 -38.99 -2.42
C THR A 32 23.36 -40.21 -2.93
N PRO A 33 23.76 -40.86 -4.02
CA PRO A 33 23.14 -42.13 -4.47
C PRO A 33 23.00 -43.21 -3.39
N LYS A 34 23.90 -43.23 -2.39
CA LYS A 34 23.81 -44.17 -1.27
C LYS A 34 22.56 -43.94 -0.40
N TYR A 35 22.19 -42.69 -0.17
CA TYR A 35 20.97 -42.32 0.57
C TYR A 35 19.70 -42.72 -0.21
N ILE A 36 19.69 -42.50 -1.51
CA ILE A 36 18.55 -42.87 -2.35
C ILE A 36 18.41 -44.41 -2.41
N LYS A 37 19.53 -45.13 -2.48
CA LYS A 37 19.48 -46.58 -2.41
C LYS A 37 18.93 -47.06 -1.06
N ALA A 38 19.40 -46.51 0.05
CA ALA A 38 18.91 -46.86 1.39
C ALA A 38 17.41 -46.54 1.55
N LEU A 39 16.93 -45.45 0.97
CA LEU A 39 15.51 -45.11 0.91
C LEU A 39 14.71 -46.16 0.13
N ASN A 40 15.20 -46.54 -1.04
CA ASN A 40 14.53 -47.55 -1.88
C ASN A 40 14.52 -48.95 -1.21
N ASP A 41 15.55 -49.27 -0.45
CA ASP A 41 15.62 -50.56 0.28
C ASP A 41 14.73 -50.55 1.54
N ALA A 42 14.40 -49.40 2.11
CA ALA A 42 13.65 -49.23 3.36
C ALA A 42 12.12 -49.02 3.15
N VAL A 43 11.70 -48.53 2.00
CA VAL A 43 10.29 -48.18 1.69
C VAL A 43 9.72 -49.13 0.65
N ASP A 44 8.54 -49.67 0.93
CA ASP A 44 7.81 -50.51 -0.03
C ASP A 44 6.95 -49.59 -0.96
N PHE A 45 7.46 -49.30 -2.14
CA PHE A 45 6.79 -48.49 -3.16
C PHE A 45 5.73 -49.28 -3.95
N SER A 46 5.47 -50.53 -3.65
CA SER A 46 4.41 -51.35 -4.29
C SER A 46 3.03 -51.02 -3.71
N GLN A 47 2.96 -50.44 -2.54
CA GLN A 47 1.71 -49.99 -1.93
C GLN A 47 1.27 -48.74 -2.65
N LYS A 48 0.10 -48.81 -3.36
CA LYS A 48 -0.51 -47.60 -3.93
C LYS A 48 -0.89 -46.65 -2.80
N PRO A 49 -0.61 -45.35 -2.94
CA PRO A 49 -1.16 -44.33 -2.04
C PRO A 49 -2.67 -44.49 -1.99
N HIS A 50 -3.29 -44.40 -0.83
CA HIS A 50 -4.72 -44.27 -0.73
C HIS A 50 -5.15 -43.09 -1.62
N GLU A 51 -6.14 -43.30 -2.51
CA GLU A 51 -6.74 -42.19 -3.24
C GLU A 51 -7.11 -41.10 -2.24
N LEU A 52 -6.29 -40.06 -2.15
CA LEU A 52 -6.72 -38.80 -1.61
C LEU A 52 -7.93 -38.41 -2.44
N LYS A 53 -9.13 -38.52 -1.86
CA LYS A 53 -10.32 -37.98 -2.49
C LYS A 53 -9.95 -36.56 -2.91
N ALA A 54 -10.07 -36.30 -4.20
CA ALA A 54 -9.84 -35.01 -4.85
C ALA A 54 -10.76 -33.88 -4.34
N ALA A 55 -11.32 -34.02 -3.15
CA ALA A 55 -12.18 -33.04 -2.47
C ALA A 55 -11.47 -31.75 -2.02
N LEU A 56 -10.15 -31.64 -2.24
CA LEU A 56 -9.42 -30.40 -1.98
C LEU A 56 -8.96 -29.66 -3.24
N LEU A 57 -9.31 -30.15 -4.42
CA LEU A 57 -9.01 -29.51 -5.71
C LEU A 57 -10.26 -29.29 -6.57
N GLU A 58 -11.44 -29.23 -6.00
CA GLU A 58 -12.47 -28.38 -6.56
C GLU A 58 -12.03 -26.92 -6.27
N ASN A 59 -10.88 -26.56 -6.86
CA ASN A 59 -10.70 -25.21 -7.28
C ASN A 59 -11.85 -24.96 -8.23
N SER A 60 -12.88 -24.29 -7.74
CA SER A 60 -13.68 -23.48 -8.61
C SER A 60 -12.70 -22.70 -9.48
N ASP A 61 -12.59 -23.05 -10.75
CA ASP A 61 -12.23 -22.15 -11.84
C ASP A 61 -13.34 -21.09 -11.95
N GLU A 62 -13.76 -20.51 -10.85
CA GLU A 62 -14.25 -19.18 -10.82
C GLU A 62 -13.04 -18.34 -11.19
N HIS A 63 -12.97 -17.92 -12.45
CA HIS A 63 -12.23 -16.75 -12.85
C HIS A 63 -12.62 -15.66 -11.84
N LYS A 64 -11.84 -15.54 -10.75
CA LYS A 64 -11.97 -14.42 -9.83
C LYS A 64 -11.63 -13.22 -10.67
N GLU A 65 -12.66 -12.47 -11.08
CA GLU A 65 -12.43 -11.16 -11.70
C GLU A 65 -11.37 -10.42 -10.87
N PRO A 66 -10.38 -9.79 -11.52
CA PRO A 66 -9.32 -9.09 -10.83
C PRO A 66 -9.95 -8.00 -9.96
N LYS A 67 -10.04 -8.29 -8.66
CA LYS A 67 -10.91 -7.56 -7.71
C LYS A 67 -10.56 -6.09 -7.54
N ASN A 68 -9.36 -5.65 -7.95
CA ASN A 68 -8.86 -4.31 -7.66
C ASN A 68 -8.48 -3.47 -8.90
N ASN A 69 -8.07 -4.05 -10.02
CA ASN A 69 -7.67 -3.27 -11.20
C ASN A 69 -8.85 -2.59 -11.89
N VAL A 70 -10.00 -3.23 -11.92
CA VAL A 70 -11.25 -2.72 -12.52
C VAL A 70 -11.81 -1.55 -11.70
N PHE A 71 -11.51 -1.48 -10.40
CA PHE A 71 -12.02 -0.48 -9.49
C PHE A 71 -11.73 0.95 -9.95
N PHE A 72 -10.45 1.33 -10.13
CA PHE A 72 -10.10 2.68 -10.57
C PHE A 72 -10.59 2.98 -12.00
N ALA A 73 -10.51 2.00 -12.91
CA ALA A 73 -10.97 2.17 -14.28
C ALA A 73 -12.48 2.43 -14.38
N ASN A 74 -13.29 1.79 -13.54
CA ASN A 74 -14.74 1.97 -13.54
C ASN A 74 -15.17 3.23 -12.79
N LYS A 75 -14.59 3.51 -11.64
CA LYS A 75 -14.87 4.70 -10.83
C LYS A 75 -14.46 5.99 -11.55
N ALA A 76 -13.35 5.99 -12.27
CA ALA A 76 -12.89 7.15 -13.05
C ALA A 76 -13.88 7.62 -14.13
N LYS A 77 -14.92 6.83 -14.47
CA LYS A 77 -15.88 7.15 -15.53
C LYS A 77 -17.09 7.96 -15.07
N GLY A 78 -17.15 8.39 -13.83
CA GLY A 78 -18.25 9.27 -13.40
C GLY A 78 -18.54 9.36 -11.91
N GLU A 79 -17.92 8.52 -11.10
CA GLU A 79 -18.09 8.56 -9.65
C GLU A 79 -16.78 8.98 -8.98
N LYS A 80 -16.88 9.83 -7.96
CA LYS A 80 -15.72 10.24 -7.16
C LYS A 80 -15.21 9.07 -6.33
N ILE A 81 -13.90 8.87 -6.36
CA ILE A 81 -13.23 7.84 -5.56
C ILE A 81 -12.96 8.40 -4.17
N ILE A 82 -13.34 7.67 -3.13
CA ILE A 82 -13.07 8.01 -1.74
C ILE A 82 -11.98 7.09 -1.20
N ALA A 83 -10.78 7.64 -1.08
CA ALA A 83 -9.63 6.97 -0.46
C ALA A 83 -9.40 7.51 0.96
N VAL A 84 -9.15 6.63 1.93
CA VAL A 84 -8.81 7.01 3.31
C VAL A 84 -7.47 6.41 3.69
N GLU A 85 -6.54 7.25 4.17
CA GLU A 85 -5.26 6.80 4.68
C GLU A 85 -5.37 6.38 6.14
N LEU A 86 -4.83 5.22 6.43
CA LEU A 86 -4.59 4.74 7.79
C LEU A 86 -3.10 4.47 7.98
N ASP A 87 -2.58 4.90 9.12
CA ASP A 87 -1.22 4.58 9.52
C ASP A 87 -1.10 3.11 9.95
N PRO A 88 -0.16 2.34 9.40
CA PRO A 88 0.19 1.04 9.96
C PRO A 88 0.63 1.17 11.43
N PRO A 89 0.34 0.19 12.29
CA PRO A 89 0.66 0.27 13.72
C PRO A 89 2.18 0.28 13.98
N LYS A 90 2.55 0.86 15.12
CA LYS A 90 3.96 0.88 15.62
C LYS A 90 4.34 -0.40 16.37
N ASN A 91 3.35 -1.20 16.72
CA ASN A 91 3.47 -2.44 17.49
C ASN A 91 2.64 -3.54 16.82
N ALA A 92 2.53 -4.71 17.45
CA ALA A 92 1.77 -5.83 16.92
C ALA A 92 0.25 -5.75 17.16
N ASP A 93 -0.24 -4.71 17.87
CA ASP A 93 -1.67 -4.55 18.13
C ASP A 93 -2.36 -3.89 16.91
N THR A 94 -3.24 -4.64 16.27
CA THR A 94 -4.03 -4.21 15.11
C THR A 94 -5.50 -3.92 15.46
N THR A 95 -5.91 -4.02 16.71
CA THR A 95 -7.32 -3.93 17.14
C THR A 95 -7.98 -2.65 16.62
N LYS A 96 -7.42 -1.50 16.96
CA LYS A 96 -7.95 -0.20 16.53
C LYS A 96 -7.94 -0.03 15.01
N LEU A 97 -6.90 -0.53 14.34
CA LEU A 97 -6.82 -0.49 12.88
C LEU A 97 -7.96 -1.27 12.24
N MET A 98 -8.21 -2.50 12.72
CA MET A 98 -9.26 -3.38 12.19
C MET A 98 -10.66 -2.84 12.47
N GLU A 99 -10.89 -2.26 13.64
CA GLU A 99 -12.14 -1.56 13.98
C GLU A 99 -12.38 -0.40 13.01
N THR A 100 -11.36 0.44 12.79
CA THR A 100 -11.44 1.56 11.85
C THR A 100 -11.69 1.08 10.42
N ALA A 101 -10.99 0.07 9.94
CA ALA A 101 -11.17 -0.47 8.60
C ALA A 101 -12.58 -1.04 8.39
N ASN A 102 -13.13 -1.75 9.39
CA ASN A 102 -14.52 -2.23 9.36
C ASN A 102 -15.55 -1.08 9.35
N TYR A 103 -15.25 0.00 10.09
CA TYR A 103 -16.08 1.21 10.06
C TYR A 103 -16.09 1.83 8.65
N LEU A 104 -14.92 2.03 8.05
CA LEU A 104 -14.78 2.63 6.72
C LEU A 104 -15.49 1.82 5.64
N LYS A 105 -15.39 0.50 5.67
CA LYS A 105 -16.13 -0.38 4.73
C LYS A 105 -17.64 -0.14 4.78
N LYS A 106 -18.21 0.10 5.96
CA LYS A 106 -19.65 0.33 6.15
C LYS A 106 -20.11 1.72 5.71
N HIS A 107 -19.18 2.66 5.47
CA HIS A 107 -19.47 4.07 5.22
C HIS A 107 -18.98 4.55 3.85
N SER A 108 -19.17 3.72 2.82
CA SER A 108 -18.95 4.09 1.41
C SER A 108 -17.52 4.56 1.08
N VAL A 109 -16.52 4.10 1.83
CA VAL A 109 -15.13 4.28 1.47
C VAL A 109 -14.77 3.23 0.41
N ASP A 110 -14.20 3.69 -0.68
CA ASP A 110 -13.88 2.84 -1.81
C ASP A 110 -12.58 2.07 -1.62
N ILE A 111 -11.57 2.71 -1.00
CA ILE A 111 -10.25 2.13 -0.81
C ILE A 111 -9.55 2.69 0.43
N ILE A 112 -8.87 1.81 1.16
CA ILE A 112 -8.00 2.22 2.29
C ILE A 112 -6.56 2.20 1.83
N THR A 113 -5.82 3.28 2.12
CA THR A 113 -4.39 3.35 1.83
C THR A 113 -3.56 3.19 3.10
N PHE A 114 -2.34 2.67 2.97
CA PHE A 114 -1.44 2.42 4.09
C PHE A 114 -0.06 2.99 3.79
N ALA A 115 0.37 3.96 4.61
CA ALA A 115 1.66 4.61 4.45
C ALA A 115 2.84 3.64 4.70
N ASP A 116 3.92 3.74 3.91
CA ASP A 116 5.14 2.91 4.06
C ASP A 116 6.18 3.63 4.90
N SER A 117 6.19 3.38 6.20
CA SER A 117 7.12 3.98 7.17
C SER A 117 7.25 5.51 7.01
N PRO A 118 6.14 6.24 7.18
CA PRO A 118 6.09 7.69 6.98
C PRO A 118 7.11 8.42 7.84
N SER A 119 7.63 9.53 7.33
CA SER A 119 8.71 10.32 7.96
C SER A 119 9.97 9.51 8.26
N GLY A 120 10.21 8.40 7.53
CA GLY A 120 11.36 7.53 7.76
C GLY A 120 11.37 6.81 9.12
N ARG A 121 10.22 6.65 9.74
CA ARG A 121 10.06 5.99 11.05
C ARG A 121 9.39 4.64 10.88
N THR A 122 9.92 3.62 11.54
CA THR A 122 9.44 2.24 11.45
C THR A 122 7.96 2.11 11.82
N ARG A 123 7.22 1.43 10.96
CA ARG A 123 5.85 0.96 11.14
C ARG A 123 5.77 -0.49 10.70
N ALA A 124 4.64 -1.14 10.98
CA ALA A 124 4.35 -2.42 10.33
C ALA A 124 4.35 -2.25 8.80
N ASP A 125 4.79 -3.28 8.08
CA ASP A 125 4.89 -3.24 6.61
C ASP A 125 3.53 -2.94 5.98
N SER A 126 3.49 -1.96 5.07
CA SER A 126 2.26 -1.47 4.44
C SER A 126 1.53 -2.56 3.65
N VAL A 127 2.27 -3.43 2.93
CA VAL A 127 1.69 -4.52 2.13
C VAL A 127 1.14 -5.62 3.03
N LEU A 128 1.87 -6.01 4.10
CA LEU A 128 1.39 -7.04 5.03
C LEU A 128 0.14 -6.59 5.80
N VAL A 129 0.10 -5.33 6.23
CA VAL A 129 -1.10 -4.76 6.88
C VAL A 129 -2.26 -4.67 5.90
N SER A 130 -2.01 -4.23 4.66
CA SER A 130 -3.00 -4.20 3.58
C SER A 130 -3.58 -5.59 3.32
N THR A 131 -2.72 -6.61 3.23
CA THR A 131 -3.14 -8.01 3.04
C THR A 131 -4.07 -8.47 4.16
N LYS A 132 -3.74 -8.16 5.42
CA LYS A 132 -4.61 -8.50 6.57
C LYS A 132 -5.97 -7.82 6.44
N VAL A 133 -6.00 -6.51 6.17
CA VAL A 133 -7.25 -5.74 6.06
C VAL A 133 -8.07 -6.21 4.86
N ALA A 134 -7.47 -6.40 3.69
CA ALA A 134 -8.17 -6.89 2.50
C ALA A 134 -8.85 -8.24 2.75
N ARG A 135 -8.13 -9.17 3.39
CA ARG A 135 -8.63 -10.53 3.66
C ARG A 135 -9.69 -10.57 4.76
N GLU A 136 -9.50 -9.86 5.88
CA GLU A 136 -10.37 -9.96 7.04
C GLU A 136 -11.55 -8.99 6.98
N VAL A 137 -11.38 -7.82 6.36
CA VAL A 137 -12.44 -6.81 6.21
C VAL A 137 -13.11 -6.91 4.84
N GLY A 138 -12.38 -7.28 3.79
CA GLY A 138 -12.89 -7.38 2.42
C GLY A 138 -13.16 -6.00 1.79
N ILE A 139 -12.30 -5.04 2.03
CA ILE A 139 -12.29 -3.71 1.41
C ILE A 139 -11.07 -3.59 0.49
N ASN A 140 -11.19 -2.79 -0.58
CA ASN A 140 -10.03 -2.51 -1.43
C ASN A 140 -8.93 -1.80 -0.64
N VAL A 141 -7.69 -2.13 -0.95
CA VAL A 141 -6.52 -1.56 -0.28
C VAL A 141 -5.49 -1.07 -1.29
N MET A 142 -4.74 -0.04 -0.90
CA MET A 142 -3.66 0.54 -1.68
C MET A 142 -2.46 0.83 -0.77
N PRO A 143 -1.60 -0.17 -0.51
CA PRO A 143 -0.37 0.10 0.21
C PRO A 143 0.53 1.07 -0.55
N HIS A 144 1.18 1.97 0.16
CA HIS A 144 2.27 2.76 -0.37
C HIS A 144 3.52 1.88 -0.44
N ILE A 145 4.32 2.07 -1.47
CA ILE A 145 5.62 1.41 -1.63
C ILE A 145 6.67 2.48 -1.87
N CYS A 146 7.63 2.59 -0.94
CA CYS A 146 8.71 3.53 -1.05
C CYS A 146 10.01 2.89 -1.54
N CYS A 147 10.84 3.72 -2.22
CA CYS A 147 12.13 3.29 -2.75
C CYS A 147 13.23 3.26 -1.68
N ARG A 148 12.98 3.80 -0.48
CA ARG A 148 14.02 4.06 0.54
C ARG A 148 14.67 2.80 1.08
N ASP A 149 13.88 1.77 1.38
CA ASP A 149 14.31 0.69 2.27
C ASP A 149 14.61 -0.63 1.54
N ARG A 150 14.31 -0.72 0.24
CA ARG A 150 14.37 -1.98 -0.52
C ARG A 150 15.29 -1.88 -1.73
N ASN A 151 16.10 -2.93 -1.94
CA ASN A 151 16.81 -3.14 -3.21
C ASN A 151 15.88 -3.81 -4.23
N ALA A 152 16.37 -3.98 -5.47
CA ALA A 152 15.57 -4.56 -6.56
C ALA A 152 15.05 -5.98 -6.25
N ILE A 153 15.88 -6.83 -5.63
CA ILE A 153 15.48 -8.21 -5.27
C ILE A 153 14.35 -8.19 -4.25
N SER A 154 14.50 -7.41 -3.18
CA SER A 154 13.47 -7.26 -2.13
C SER A 154 12.19 -6.65 -2.69
N MET A 155 12.31 -5.71 -3.64
CA MET A 155 11.16 -5.10 -4.31
C MET A 155 10.42 -6.11 -5.18
N SER A 156 11.10 -6.91 -5.99
CA SER A 156 10.48 -7.99 -6.78
C SER A 156 9.75 -8.99 -5.89
N SER A 157 10.41 -9.43 -4.82
CA SER A 157 9.79 -10.39 -3.87
C SER A 157 8.54 -9.81 -3.22
N LEU A 158 8.55 -8.51 -2.87
CA LEU A 158 7.38 -7.82 -2.32
C LEU A 158 6.23 -7.75 -3.32
N LEU A 159 6.50 -7.41 -4.58
CA LEU A 159 5.50 -7.30 -5.65
C LEU A 159 4.88 -8.67 -5.97
N LEU A 160 5.69 -9.73 -6.05
CA LEU A 160 5.21 -11.10 -6.21
C LEU A 160 4.32 -11.52 -5.02
N GLY A 161 4.78 -11.24 -3.79
CA GLY A 161 4.03 -11.52 -2.57
C GLY A 161 2.72 -10.74 -2.48
N ALA A 162 2.72 -9.46 -2.88
CA ALA A 162 1.53 -8.63 -2.96
C ALA A 162 0.51 -9.21 -3.96
N HIS A 163 0.98 -9.60 -5.16
CA HIS A 163 0.13 -10.19 -6.19
C HIS A 163 -0.49 -11.52 -5.74
N ILE A 164 0.29 -12.42 -5.13
CA ILE A 164 -0.18 -13.70 -4.57
C ILE A 164 -1.29 -13.49 -3.52
N ASN A 165 -1.24 -12.37 -2.79
CA ASN A 165 -2.23 -12.02 -1.78
C ASN A 165 -3.34 -11.07 -2.29
N ASP A 166 -3.60 -11.05 -3.59
CA ASP A 166 -4.65 -10.26 -4.24
C ASP A 166 -4.52 -8.73 -4.06
N ILE A 167 -3.34 -8.23 -3.77
CA ILE A 167 -3.07 -6.78 -3.74
C ILE A 167 -2.78 -6.33 -5.17
N ARG A 168 -3.66 -5.49 -5.71
CA ARG A 168 -3.58 -5.01 -7.11
C ARG A 168 -3.38 -3.51 -7.24
N ASN A 169 -3.61 -2.73 -6.19
CA ASN A 169 -3.44 -1.28 -6.23
C ASN A 169 -2.28 -0.85 -5.34
N LEU A 170 -1.38 -0.04 -5.86
CA LEU A 170 -0.21 0.46 -5.14
C LEU A 170 -0.05 1.97 -5.32
N LEU A 171 0.41 2.67 -4.28
CA LEU A 171 0.92 4.02 -4.43
C LEU A 171 2.46 4.00 -4.40
N VAL A 172 3.07 4.34 -5.52
CA VAL A 172 4.53 4.34 -5.68
C VAL A 172 5.10 5.72 -5.34
N ILE A 173 5.91 5.77 -4.30
CA ILE A 173 6.54 6.99 -3.80
C ILE A 173 8.05 6.84 -3.66
N THR A 174 8.77 7.94 -3.69
CA THR A 174 10.22 7.91 -3.41
C THR A 174 10.50 7.55 -1.95
N GLY A 175 9.66 8.02 -1.04
CA GLY A 175 9.80 7.86 0.41
C GLY A 175 10.57 9.02 1.04
N ASP A 176 10.23 9.31 2.30
CA ASP A 176 10.89 10.35 3.09
C ASP A 176 12.32 9.95 3.46
N PRO A 177 13.24 10.90 3.61
CA PRO A 177 14.59 10.59 4.06
C PRO A 177 14.60 10.06 5.50
N VAL A 178 15.57 9.22 5.82
CA VAL A 178 15.79 8.76 7.20
C VAL A 178 16.11 9.98 8.09
N PRO A 179 15.45 10.11 9.25
CA PRO A 179 15.72 11.18 10.19
C PRO A 179 17.20 11.27 10.58
N SER A 180 17.74 12.48 10.73
CA SER A 180 19.16 12.68 11.02
C SER A 180 19.65 11.89 12.22
N ALA A 181 18.85 11.82 13.29
CA ALA A 181 19.15 11.06 14.50
C ALA A 181 19.28 9.55 14.30
N SER A 182 18.72 8.99 13.22
CA SER A 182 18.73 7.54 12.94
C SER A 182 19.74 7.15 11.84
N ARG A 183 20.41 8.11 11.18
CA ARG A 183 21.27 7.85 10.00
C ARG A 183 22.51 7.01 10.30
N GLU A 184 22.97 6.99 11.54
CA GLU A 184 24.08 6.14 11.95
C GLU A 184 23.71 4.66 11.95
N GLN A 185 22.47 4.34 12.30
CA GLN A 185 21.96 2.97 12.42
C GLN A 185 21.21 2.49 11.18
N VAL A 186 20.60 3.41 10.42
CA VAL A 186 19.76 3.10 9.25
C VAL A 186 20.35 3.71 8.00
N LYS A 187 20.69 2.87 7.04
CA LYS A 187 21.15 3.29 5.71
C LYS A 187 20.03 3.15 4.69
N SER A 188 19.74 4.23 3.97
CA SER A 188 18.81 4.19 2.85
C SER A 188 19.42 3.42 1.67
N VAL A 189 18.59 2.66 0.97
CA VAL A 189 18.99 1.85 -0.19
C VAL A 189 18.82 2.65 -1.49
N PHE A 190 17.62 3.20 -1.72
CA PHE A 190 17.27 3.98 -2.92
C PHE A 190 17.80 3.40 -4.24
N ASN A 191 17.57 2.09 -4.48
CA ASN A 191 17.87 1.49 -5.78
C ASN A 191 17.12 2.19 -6.92
N PHE A 192 15.93 2.70 -6.62
CA PHE A 192 15.05 3.40 -7.54
C PHE A 192 14.69 4.79 -7.01
N ASP A 193 14.34 5.70 -7.90
CA ASP A 193 13.37 6.75 -7.65
C ASP A 193 11.96 6.27 -8.04
N SER A 194 10.92 7.06 -7.76
CA SER A 194 9.55 6.63 -8.03
C SER A 194 9.26 6.34 -9.51
N ILE A 195 9.86 7.08 -10.45
CA ILE A 195 9.67 6.87 -11.89
C ILE A 195 10.35 5.58 -12.35
N LYS A 196 11.57 5.34 -11.89
CA LYS A 196 12.30 4.10 -12.21
C LYS A 196 11.59 2.89 -11.60
N LEU A 197 11.04 3.03 -10.39
CA LEU A 197 10.26 1.96 -9.76
C LEU A 197 8.97 1.67 -10.53
N MET A 198 8.27 2.69 -11.01
CA MET A 198 7.08 2.51 -11.86
C MET A 198 7.40 1.73 -13.13
N LYS A 199 8.48 2.10 -13.85
CA LYS A 199 8.94 1.34 -15.02
C LYS A 199 9.30 -0.10 -14.68
N TYR A 200 9.92 -0.29 -13.52
CA TYR A 200 10.28 -1.62 -13.05
C TYR A 200 9.05 -2.48 -12.74
N ILE A 201 8.00 -1.89 -12.12
CA ILE A 201 6.72 -2.58 -11.88
C ILE A 201 6.04 -2.94 -13.20
N GLU A 202 6.06 -2.05 -14.21
CA GLU A 202 5.48 -2.35 -15.50
C GLU A 202 6.19 -3.51 -16.22
N ASN A 203 7.53 -3.59 -16.13
CA ASN A 203 8.26 -4.76 -16.63
C ASN A 203 7.86 -6.04 -15.91
N ILE A 204 7.72 -6.02 -14.58
CA ILE A 204 7.25 -7.17 -13.81
C ILE A 204 5.81 -7.54 -14.19
N ASN A 205 4.94 -6.57 -14.43
CA ASN A 205 3.60 -6.80 -14.93
C ASN A 205 3.60 -7.57 -16.26
N GLU A 206 4.45 -7.16 -17.19
CA GLU A 206 4.56 -7.81 -18.50
C GLU A 206 5.15 -9.22 -18.41
N GLU A 207 6.13 -9.42 -17.55
CA GLU A 207 6.82 -10.70 -17.40
C GLU A 207 6.05 -11.71 -16.55
N ASN A 208 5.43 -11.26 -15.44
CA ASN A 208 4.88 -12.15 -14.44
C ASN A 208 3.35 -12.10 -14.31
N PHE A 209 2.71 -10.99 -14.74
CA PHE A 209 1.28 -10.76 -14.55
C PHE A 209 0.57 -10.22 -15.81
N PRO A 210 0.81 -10.78 -17.01
CA PRO A 210 0.33 -10.18 -18.26
C PRO A 210 -1.19 -10.01 -18.30
N ASP A 211 -1.94 -10.93 -17.70
CA ASP A 211 -3.41 -10.97 -17.73
C ASP A 211 -4.05 -10.32 -16.49
N ASP A 212 -3.29 -10.07 -15.42
CA ASP A 212 -3.79 -9.53 -14.16
C ASP A 212 -2.77 -8.56 -13.53
N LYS A 213 -2.52 -7.46 -14.23
CA LYS A 213 -1.50 -6.49 -13.87
C LYS A 213 -1.76 -5.78 -12.54
N ILE A 214 -0.71 -5.50 -11.80
CA ILE A 214 -0.72 -4.57 -10.67
C ILE A 214 -0.98 -3.16 -11.23
N CYS A 215 -2.03 -2.51 -10.73
CA CYS A 215 -2.35 -1.11 -10.99
C CYS A 215 -1.63 -0.23 -9.99
N PHE A 216 -0.94 0.79 -10.44
CA PHE A 216 -0.23 1.69 -9.54
C PHE A 216 -0.43 3.15 -9.89
N GLY A 217 -0.34 3.99 -8.89
CA GLY A 217 -0.39 5.44 -9.01
C GLY A 217 0.84 6.09 -8.40
N GLY A 218 0.88 7.41 -8.46
CA GLY A 218 1.94 8.22 -7.92
C GLY A 218 1.44 9.39 -7.08
N ALA A 219 2.36 10.08 -6.41
CA ALA A 219 2.07 11.30 -5.70
C ALA A 219 2.40 12.53 -6.56
N ILE A 220 1.60 13.59 -6.43
CA ILE A 220 1.83 14.93 -6.98
C ILE A 220 2.18 15.88 -5.84
N ASN A 221 3.29 16.62 -5.99
CA ASN A 221 3.68 17.68 -5.09
C ASN A 221 3.51 19.05 -5.78
N TYR A 222 2.31 19.60 -5.71
CA TYR A 222 1.97 20.90 -6.30
C TYR A 222 2.66 22.09 -5.64
N ALA A 223 3.19 21.93 -4.42
CA ALA A 223 3.90 22.98 -3.68
C ALA A 223 5.37 23.14 -4.12
N ARG A 224 5.82 22.47 -5.17
CA ARG A 224 7.17 22.68 -5.71
C ARG A 224 7.37 24.11 -6.18
N ARG A 225 8.56 24.64 -5.87
CA ARG A 225 8.97 26.00 -6.30
C ARG A 225 8.88 26.18 -7.83
N ASN A 226 9.16 25.15 -8.61
CA ASN A 226 9.01 25.14 -10.06
C ASN A 226 7.96 24.12 -10.47
N LEU A 227 6.76 24.59 -10.82
CA LEU A 227 5.61 23.78 -11.14
C LEU A 227 5.81 22.98 -12.44
N ASP A 228 6.53 23.55 -13.45
CA ASP A 228 6.80 22.86 -14.71
C ASP A 228 7.68 21.60 -14.51
N VAL A 229 8.51 21.60 -13.47
CA VAL A 229 9.27 20.40 -13.09
C VAL A 229 8.32 19.33 -12.58
N GLU A 230 7.30 19.69 -11.78
CA GLU A 230 6.33 18.73 -11.29
C GLU A 230 5.42 18.22 -12.41
N VAL A 231 5.00 19.09 -13.33
CA VAL A 231 4.25 18.69 -14.54
C VAL A 231 5.04 17.65 -15.34
N ARG A 232 6.31 17.92 -15.64
CA ARG A 232 7.15 16.95 -16.36
C ARG A 232 7.25 15.62 -15.63
N ARG A 233 7.46 15.65 -14.31
CA ARG A 233 7.54 14.43 -13.50
C ARG A 233 6.22 13.66 -13.45
N ALA A 234 5.09 14.35 -13.37
CA ALA A 234 3.77 13.73 -13.39
C ALA A 234 3.50 13.06 -14.76
N VAL A 235 3.79 13.74 -15.86
CA VAL A 235 3.71 13.18 -17.21
C VAL A 235 4.65 11.99 -17.40
N GLU A 236 5.88 12.06 -16.87
CA GLU A 236 6.82 10.93 -16.92
C GLU A 236 6.32 9.72 -16.10
N LYS A 237 5.69 9.94 -14.96
CA LYS A 237 5.06 8.88 -14.16
C LYS A 237 3.87 8.24 -14.91
N GLU A 238 3.03 9.05 -15.54
CA GLU A 238 1.93 8.55 -16.37
C GLU A 238 2.45 7.70 -17.53
N LYS A 239 3.47 8.17 -18.24
CA LYS A 239 4.17 7.41 -19.31
C LYS A 239 4.85 6.14 -18.77
N ALA A 240 5.26 6.12 -17.52
CA ALA A 240 5.84 4.96 -16.87
C ALA A 240 4.77 3.95 -16.35
N GLY A 241 3.48 4.19 -16.65
CA GLY A 241 2.39 3.28 -16.35
C GLY A 241 1.48 3.70 -15.20
N ALA A 242 1.72 4.86 -14.54
CA ALA A 242 0.83 5.32 -13.48
C ALA A 242 -0.60 5.53 -13.98
N LYS A 243 -1.58 4.98 -13.28
CA LYS A 243 -3.01 4.99 -13.64
C LYS A 243 -3.84 5.98 -12.83
N TYR A 244 -3.27 6.59 -11.81
CA TYR A 244 -3.89 7.62 -10.98
C TYR A 244 -2.83 8.38 -10.19
N PHE A 245 -3.23 9.52 -9.64
CA PHE A 245 -2.40 10.30 -8.73
C PHE A 245 -3.14 10.67 -7.44
N LEU A 246 -2.40 10.73 -6.34
CA LEU A 246 -2.83 11.33 -5.09
C LEU A 246 -2.03 12.62 -4.85
N THR A 247 -2.69 13.67 -4.37
CA THR A 247 -2.01 14.92 -4.07
C THR A 247 -1.68 15.05 -2.60
N GLN A 248 -0.79 15.97 -2.26
CA GLN A 248 -0.67 16.47 -0.90
C GLN A 248 -1.96 17.19 -0.48
N PRO A 249 -2.24 17.34 0.83
CA PRO A 249 -3.41 18.07 1.31
C PRO A 249 -3.44 19.51 0.81
N VAL A 250 -4.61 19.95 0.34
CA VAL A 250 -4.87 21.27 -0.23
C VAL A 250 -5.45 22.20 0.83
N TYR A 251 -4.97 23.46 0.90
CA TYR A 251 -5.41 24.42 1.89
C TYR A 251 -5.85 25.77 1.33
N ASP A 252 -5.45 26.14 0.11
CA ASP A 252 -5.82 27.44 -0.47
C ASP A 252 -6.06 27.40 -1.98
N ASP A 253 -6.51 28.54 -2.52
CA ASP A 253 -6.85 28.69 -3.92
C ASP A 253 -5.62 28.60 -4.84
N LYS A 254 -4.43 28.99 -4.35
CA LYS A 254 -3.17 28.85 -5.09
C LYS A 254 -2.82 27.39 -5.33
N ASP A 255 -3.03 26.55 -4.33
CA ASP A 255 -2.83 25.11 -4.44
C ASP A 255 -3.78 24.52 -5.50
N ILE A 256 -5.05 24.97 -5.47
CA ILE A 256 -6.08 24.54 -6.43
C ILE A 256 -5.69 24.92 -7.86
N GLU A 257 -5.26 26.17 -8.09
CA GLU A 257 -4.81 26.60 -9.41
C GLU A 257 -3.57 25.83 -9.91
N SER A 258 -2.62 25.53 -9.00
CA SER A 258 -1.47 24.68 -9.32
C SER A 258 -1.90 23.27 -9.75
N LEU A 259 -2.89 22.69 -9.06
CA LEU A 259 -3.42 21.36 -9.39
C LEU A 259 -4.23 21.37 -10.69
N LYS A 260 -5.02 22.42 -10.97
CA LYS A 260 -5.69 22.59 -12.27
C LYS A 260 -4.68 22.62 -13.41
N TYR A 261 -3.59 23.37 -13.22
CA TYR A 261 -2.52 23.45 -14.22
C TYR A 261 -1.87 22.09 -14.45
N ILE A 262 -1.47 21.35 -13.39
CA ILE A 262 -0.91 20.01 -13.52
C ILE A 262 -1.90 19.06 -14.19
N LYS A 263 -3.17 19.08 -13.76
CA LYS A 263 -4.22 18.20 -14.30
C LYS A 263 -4.44 18.38 -15.80
N SER A 264 -4.25 19.58 -16.34
CA SER A 264 -4.39 19.84 -17.79
C SER A 264 -3.42 19.08 -18.67
N PHE A 265 -2.35 18.50 -18.10
CA PHE A 265 -1.35 17.69 -18.82
C PHE A 265 -1.51 16.17 -18.61
N LEU A 266 -2.48 15.75 -17.79
CA LEU A 266 -2.66 14.35 -17.42
C LEU A 266 -4.01 13.83 -17.90
N SER A 267 -4.04 12.54 -18.27
CA SER A 267 -5.28 11.87 -18.69
C SER A 267 -5.87 10.96 -17.62
N VAL A 268 -5.10 10.66 -16.57
CA VAL A 268 -5.48 9.76 -15.49
C VAL A 268 -6.11 10.51 -14.31
N PRO A 269 -6.97 9.85 -13.50
CA PRO A 269 -7.64 10.48 -12.37
C PRO A 269 -6.66 11.00 -11.31
N ILE A 270 -7.05 12.11 -10.69
CA ILE A 270 -6.33 12.73 -9.57
C ILE A 270 -7.26 12.81 -8.35
N LEU A 271 -6.87 12.15 -7.26
CA LEU A 271 -7.55 12.25 -5.97
C LEU A 271 -6.91 13.38 -5.16
N PHE A 272 -7.72 14.36 -4.80
CA PHE A 272 -7.24 15.53 -4.07
C PHE A 272 -7.13 15.24 -2.58
N GLY A 273 -5.96 15.53 -2.03
CA GLY A 273 -5.69 15.37 -0.61
C GLY A 273 -6.49 16.35 0.24
N VAL A 274 -7.17 15.82 1.25
CA VAL A 274 -7.90 16.58 2.26
C VAL A 274 -7.49 16.09 3.64
N MET A 275 -6.93 16.97 4.44
CA MET A 275 -6.48 16.66 5.80
C MET A 275 -6.94 17.76 6.76
N PRO A 276 -8.02 17.55 7.51
CA PRO A 276 -8.46 18.51 8.52
C PRO A 276 -7.40 18.69 9.60
N LEU A 277 -7.08 19.93 9.92
CA LEU A 277 -6.25 20.26 11.06
C LEU A 277 -7.09 20.23 12.33
N VAL A 278 -6.50 19.91 13.47
CA VAL A 278 -7.28 19.69 14.70
C VAL A 278 -6.87 20.58 15.87
N SER A 279 -5.83 21.37 15.72
CA SER A 279 -5.37 22.35 16.72
C SER A 279 -4.22 23.19 16.18
N TYR A 280 -3.92 24.30 16.85
CA TYR A 280 -2.75 25.14 16.57
C TYR A 280 -1.44 24.34 16.58
N ARG A 281 -1.25 23.47 17.58
CA ARG A 281 -0.03 22.63 17.69
C ARG A 281 0.06 21.62 16.52
N ASN A 282 -1.04 21.00 16.15
CA ASN A 282 -1.10 20.07 15.02
C ASN A 282 -0.78 20.79 13.70
N ALA A 283 -1.39 21.93 13.44
CA ALA A 283 -1.15 22.73 12.24
C ALA A 283 0.33 23.14 12.10
N ASN A 284 0.92 23.66 13.18
CA ASN A 284 2.35 24.02 13.18
C ASN A 284 3.27 22.80 13.05
N PHE A 285 2.95 21.68 13.67
CA PHE A 285 3.71 20.44 13.51
C PHE A 285 3.72 19.99 12.05
N ILE A 286 2.55 19.93 11.41
CA ILE A 286 2.44 19.52 10.01
C ILE A 286 3.23 20.47 9.10
N ARG A 287 3.07 21.79 9.28
CA ARG A 287 3.77 22.80 8.48
C ARG A 287 5.30 22.71 8.58
N ASN A 288 5.81 22.42 9.76
CA ASN A 288 7.26 22.47 10.01
C ASN A 288 7.97 21.11 9.86
N GLU A 289 7.26 20.01 10.12
CA GLU A 289 7.88 18.68 10.24
C GLU A 289 7.52 17.74 9.07
N LEU A 290 6.43 18.02 8.32
CA LEU A 290 6.05 17.17 7.20
C LEU A 290 6.45 17.78 5.86
N PRO A 291 7.46 17.23 5.19
CA PRO A 291 7.94 17.77 3.92
C PRO A 291 6.88 17.66 2.83
N GLY A 292 6.74 18.73 2.04
CA GLY A 292 5.82 18.75 0.89
C GLY A 292 4.39 19.18 1.22
N ILE A 293 4.07 19.46 2.49
CA ILE A 293 2.78 20.03 2.89
C ILE A 293 3.00 21.52 3.21
N THR A 294 2.23 22.38 2.53
CA THR A 294 2.25 23.82 2.76
C THR A 294 0.96 24.24 3.45
N ILE A 295 1.07 24.82 4.63
CA ILE A 295 -0.09 25.38 5.36
C ILE A 295 0.07 26.90 5.40
N PRO A 296 -0.84 27.67 4.76
CA PRO A 296 -0.81 29.13 4.76
C PRO A 296 -1.01 29.71 6.16
N ASP A 297 -0.46 30.93 6.40
CA ASP A 297 -0.58 31.61 7.69
C ASP A 297 -2.05 31.83 8.08
N TRP A 298 -2.91 32.20 7.14
CA TRP A 298 -4.34 32.42 7.40
C TRP A 298 -5.06 31.17 7.93
N VAL A 299 -4.58 29.96 7.58
CA VAL A 299 -5.10 28.69 8.11
C VAL A 299 -4.64 28.52 9.56
N ILE A 300 -3.37 28.79 9.84
CA ILE A 300 -2.82 28.72 11.21
C ILE A 300 -3.54 29.70 12.12
N ASP A 301 -3.76 30.94 11.65
CA ASP A 301 -4.41 32.03 12.41
C ASP A 301 -5.88 31.73 12.79
N LYS A 302 -6.51 30.75 12.14
CA LYS A 302 -7.83 30.25 12.56
C LYS A 302 -7.80 29.43 13.85
N PHE A 303 -6.63 28.99 14.29
CA PHE A 303 -6.46 28.21 15.50
C PHE A 303 -5.79 29.05 16.60
N SER A 304 -6.28 28.94 17.83
CA SER A 304 -5.59 29.47 19.00
C SER A 304 -5.10 28.35 19.92
N MET A 305 -4.18 28.70 20.84
CA MET A 305 -3.64 27.73 21.80
C MET A 305 -4.68 27.31 22.86
N ASP A 306 -5.69 28.14 23.07
CA ASP A 306 -6.69 28.00 24.12
C ASP A 306 -7.99 27.29 23.63
N MET A 307 -8.05 26.96 22.32
CA MET A 307 -9.18 26.20 21.78
C MET A 307 -9.27 24.81 22.40
N SER A 308 -10.50 24.41 22.75
CA SER A 308 -10.80 23.03 23.08
C SER A 308 -10.56 22.10 21.89
N LYS A 309 -10.52 20.82 22.17
CA LYS A 309 -10.37 19.79 21.12
C LYS A 309 -11.50 19.85 20.08
N GLU A 310 -12.71 20.04 20.56
CA GLU A 310 -13.95 20.10 19.76
C GLU A 310 -13.97 21.35 18.87
N GLU A 311 -13.58 22.49 19.42
CA GLU A 311 -13.46 23.75 18.65
C GLU A 311 -12.41 23.62 17.56
N GLY A 312 -11.24 23.07 17.86
CA GLY A 312 -10.17 22.85 16.86
C GLY A 312 -10.60 21.88 15.76
N GLU A 313 -11.29 20.79 16.08
CA GLU A 313 -11.84 19.86 15.09
C GLU A 313 -12.88 20.55 14.19
N LYS A 314 -13.77 21.36 14.76
CA LYS A 314 -14.78 22.13 14.01
C LYS A 314 -14.14 23.08 13.00
N VAL A 315 -13.17 23.89 13.44
CA VAL A 315 -12.42 24.80 12.56
C VAL A 315 -11.73 24.04 11.43
N GLY A 316 -11.07 22.92 11.74
CA GLY A 316 -10.41 22.10 10.72
C GLY A 316 -11.37 21.49 9.71
N LEU A 317 -12.55 21.06 10.14
CA LEU A 317 -13.59 20.54 9.26
C LEU A 317 -14.19 21.65 8.39
N GLU A 318 -14.41 22.85 8.92
CA GLU A 318 -14.91 24.00 8.13
C GLU A 318 -13.94 24.33 6.98
N ILE A 319 -12.63 24.36 7.25
CA ILE A 319 -11.60 24.56 6.22
C ILE A 319 -11.63 23.43 5.18
N ALA A 320 -11.70 22.19 5.63
CA ALA A 320 -11.73 21.03 4.75
C ALA A 320 -12.98 21.04 3.84
N PHE A 321 -14.14 21.39 4.39
CA PHE A 321 -15.39 21.48 3.62
C PHE A 321 -15.37 22.61 2.57
N ASP A 322 -14.76 23.76 2.90
CA ASP A 322 -14.57 24.85 1.93
C ASP A 322 -13.69 24.39 0.76
N ILE A 323 -12.57 23.72 1.06
CA ILE A 323 -11.71 23.15 0.01
C ILE A 323 -12.44 22.11 -0.82
N MET A 324 -13.16 21.16 -0.19
CA MET A 324 -13.92 20.13 -0.91
C MET A 324 -14.95 20.76 -1.86
N GLU A 325 -15.64 21.84 -1.44
CA GLU A 325 -16.59 22.55 -2.28
C GLU A 325 -15.90 23.22 -3.47
N LYS A 326 -14.74 23.87 -3.25
CA LYS A 326 -13.97 24.53 -4.32
C LYS A 326 -13.41 23.58 -5.36
N VAL A 327 -13.09 22.33 -4.96
CA VAL A 327 -12.48 21.35 -5.87
C VAL A 327 -13.46 20.32 -6.42
N LYS A 328 -14.74 20.39 -6.07
CA LYS A 328 -15.74 19.37 -6.43
C LYS A 328 -15.85 19.10 -7.93
N ASP A 329 -15.68 20.12 -8.77
CA ASP A 329 -15.81 19.98 -10.22
C ASP A 329 -14.51 19.59 -10.92
N ILE A 330 -13.39 19.61 -10.21
CA ILE A 330 -12.07 19.32 -10.78
C ILE A 330 -11.43 18.05 -10.22
N ALA A 331 -11.78 17.64 -8.99
CA ALA A 331 -11.26 16.42 -8.37
C ALA A 331 -11.99 15.20 -8.90
N ASP A 332 -11.25 14.16 -9.29
CA ASP A 332 -11.80 12.86 -9.67
C ASP A 332 -12.13 12.00 -8.44
N GLY A 333 -11.68 12.43 -7.26
CA GLY A 333 -11.93 11.82 -5.98
C GLY A 333 -11.25 12.57 -4.84
N TYR A 334 -11.43 12.05 -3.64
CA TYR A 334 -10.82 12.60 -2.43
C TYR A 334 -9.90 11.57 -1.78
N TYR A 335 -8.78 12.06 -1.27
CA TYR A 335 -7.83 11.32 -0.48
C TYR A 335 -7.78 11.90 0.92
N PHE A 336 -8.45 11.24 1.87
CA PHE A 336 -8.57 11.70 3.24
C PHE A 336 -7.42 11.18 4.09
N THR A 337 -6.66 12.08 4.68
CA THR A 337 -5.72 11.77 5.76
C THR A 337 -6.35 12.20 7.07
N ILE A 338 -6.62 11.25 7.94
CA ILE A 338 -7.39 11.49 9.18
C ILE A 338 -6.43 11.65 10.37
N PRO A 339 -6.28 12.87 10.94
CA PRO A 339 -5.39 13.10 12.07
C PRO A 339 -5.73 12.19 13.26
N PHE A 340 -4.72 11.46 13.75
CA PHE A 340 -4.84 10.56 14.90
C PHE A 340 -5.91 9.46 14.74
N ASN A 341 -6.31 9.13 13.51
CA ASN A 341 -7.37 8.16 13.19
C ASN A 341 -8.69 8.45 13.94
N ARG A 342 -9.07 9.74 14.00
CA ARG A 342 -10.32 10.17 14.68
C ARG A 342 -11.53 9.87 13.81
N LEU A 343 -12.32 8.88 14.20
CA LEU A 343 -13.51 8.46 13.44
C LEU A 343 -14.54 9.59 13.28
N SER A 344 -14.71 10.49 14.27
CA SER A 344 -15.60 11.65 14.20
C SER A 344 -15.31 12.57 13.01
N ILE A 345 -14.02 12.82 12.75
CA ILE A 345 -13.57 13.61 11.60
C ILE A 345 -13.85 12.87 10.29
N CYS A 346 -13.52 11.58 10.25
CA CYS A 346 -13.78 10.75 9.09
C CYS A 346 -15.27 10.73 8.73
N GLU A 347 -16.13 10.51 9.73
CA GLU A 347 -17.59 10.52 9.55
C GLU A 347 -18.11 11.85 8.99
N ALA A 348 -17.61 12.98 9.51
CA ALA A 348 -18.00 14.30 9.04
C ALA A 348 -17.60 14.53 7.57
N LEU A 349 -16.39 14.10 7.18
CA LEU A 349 -15.91 14.20 5.78
C LEU A 349 -16.74 13.32 4.84
N LEU A 350 -17.02 12.07 5.24
CA LEU A 350 -17.80 11.13 4.43
C LEU A 350 -19.24 11.63 4.21
N LYS A 351 -19.89 12.17 5.24
CA LYS A 351 -21.21 12.81 5.13
C LYS A 351 -21.24 14.00 4.18
N LYS A 352 -20.12 14.69 3.97
CA LYS A 352 -20.01 15.80 3.02
C LYS A 352 -19.84 15.30 1.58
N CYS A 353 -19.44 14.06 1.35
CA CYS A 353 -19.29 13.46 0.03
C CYS A 353 -20.61 12.89 -0.53
N CYS A 354 -21.56 12.58 0.35
CA CYS A 354 -22.92 12.13 -0.01
C CYS A 354 -23.84 13.33 -0.18
#